data_ef569fc509180fa4bc42bf6ee5067b14
#
_entry.id   ef569fc509180fa4bc42bf6ee5067b14
#
_cell.length_a   1.000
_cell.length_b   1.000
_cell.length_c   1.000
_cell.angle_alpha   90.00
_cell.angle_beta   90.00
_cell.angle_gamma   90.00
#
_symmetry.space_group_name_H-M   'P 1'
#
loop_
_entity.id
_entity.type
_entity.pdbx_description
1 polymer ?
#
loop_
_entity_poly.entity_id
_entity_poly.type
_entity_poly.pdbx_seq_one_letter_code
_entity_poly.pdbx_strand_id
1 'polypeptide(L)'
;MGALCSTEGAKAGDTSITVYYHGPAGPMNIYGRAIGIYLTLDQAGVTYEMKGPSEVPGVQGMAVPVVDIDGNLMAQTPAILIVLGDKFGLAGKTLEEKMKVRHALQDVNDVQGEAKKIKESADRKKKWFTYLDKKLDGRKWMGGTDEPSVADFHGVFAFEVVKQAGIDFSEYPNVTKWWASIQAYPVVAKMYASLVDGRTMLP
;
A
#
# COMPACT_ATOMS: atom_id res chain seq x y z
N MET A 1 18.10 17.80 32.31
CA MET A 1 16.83 17.10 32.52
C MET A 1 16.02 17.28 31.28
N GLY A 2 16.06 16.31 30.36
CA GLY A 2 15.27 16.33 29.13
C GLY A 2 14.01 15.51 29.35
N ALA A 3 12.86 16.12 29.22
CA ALA A 3 11.59 15.44 29.30
C ALA A 3 11.43 14.50 28.09
N LEU A 4 11.36 13.20 28.35
CA LEU A 4 10.91 12.19 27.41
C LEU A 4 9.43 12.45 27.13
N CYS A 5 9.12 12.97 25.95
CA CYS A 5 7.75 13.06 25.45
C CYS A 5 7.32 11.62 25.10
N SER A 6 6.57 10.97 25.99
CA SER A 6 5.88 9.74 25.70
C SER A 6 4.72 10.06 24.77
N THR A 7 4.88 9.76 23.47
CA THR A 7 3.74 9.74 22.55
C THR A 7 2.88 8.53 22.88
N GLU A 8 1.87 8.72 23.74
CA GLU A 8 0.76 7.79 23.82
C GLU A 8 0.12 7.73 22.44
N GLY A 9 0.08 6.52 21.86
CA GLY A 9 -0.56 6.30 20.56
C GLY A 9 -2.02 6.73 20.64
N ALA A 10 -2.43 7.66 19.77
CA ALA A 10 -3.83 8.07 19.66
C ALA A 10 -4.69 6.83 19.44
N LYS A 11 -5.71 6.65 20.29
CA LYS A 11 -6.67 5.56 20.14
C LYS A 11 -7.40 5.75 18.79
N ALA A 12 -7.62 4.66 18.08
CA ALA A 12 -8.24 4.64 16.74
C ALA A 12 -9.61 5.38 16.66
N GLY A 13 -10.24 5.72 17.78
CA GLY A 13 -11.56 6.35 17.86
C GLY A 13 -11.65 7.87 17.60
N ASP A 14 -10.54 8.61 17.63
CA ASP A 14 -10.56 10.07 17.60
C ASP A 14 -10.05 10.69 16.28
N THR A 15 -9.69 9.88 15.29
CA THR A 15 -9.13 10.36 14.02
C THR A 15 -10.20 10.40 12.93
N SER A 16 -10.44 11.58 12.34
CA SER A 16 -11.27 11.72 11.14
C SER A 16 -10.44 11.47 9.88
N ILE A 17 -10.86 10.53 9.06
CA ILE A 17 -10.18 10.21 7.80
C ILE A 17 -11.17 10.21 6.64
N THR A 18 -10.83 10.93 5.58
CA THR A 18 -11.55 10.87 4.30
C THR A 18 -10.57 10.50 3.18
N VAL A 19 -10.91 9.49 2.38
CA VAL A 19 -10.13 9.06 1.20
C VAL A 19 -10.86 9.50 -0.05
N TYR A 20 -10.24 10.37 -0.84
CA TYR A 20 -10.77 10.83 -2.13
C TYR A 20 -10.14 9.99 -3.24
N TYR A 21 -10.96 9.17 -3.90
CA TYR A 21 -10.51 8.34 -5.01
C TYR A 21 -11.68 7.89 -5.92
N HIS A 22 -11.36 7.13 -6.98
CA HIS A 22 -12.32 6.53 -7.92
C HIS A 22 -13.04 5.29 -7.37
N GLY A 23 -12.85 4.92 -6.10
CA GLY A 23 -13.39 3.74 -5.44
C GLY A 23 -14.92 3.70 -5.33
N PRO A 24 -15.49 2.99 -4.35
CA PRO A 24 -16.93 2.75 -4.27
C PRO A 24 -17.81 4.00 -4.30
N ALA A 25 -17.25 5.14 -3.88
CA ALA A 25 -17.92 6.45 -3.96
C ALA A 25 -17.61 7.23 -5.24
N GLY A 26 -16.68 6.74 -6.09
CA GLY A 26 -16.25 7.41 -7.30
C GLY A 26 -16.87 6.83 -8.58
N PRO A 27 -16.74 7.52 -9.70
CA PRO A 27 -17.42 7.15 -10.95
C PRO A 27 -16.90 5.86 -11.61
N MET A 28 -15.70 5.39 -11.24
CA MET A 28 -15.07 4.21 -11.88
C MET A 28 -15.17 2.94 -11.06
N ASN A 29 -15.63 3.00 -9.82
CA ASN A 29 -15.76 1.85 -8.91
C ASN A 29 -14.49 0.95 -8.82
N ILE A 30 -13.31 1.55 -8.77
CA ILE A 30 -12.02 0.86 -8.71
C ILE A 30 -11.26 1.17 -7.43
N TYR A 31 -10.48 0.21 -6.94
CA TYR A 31 -9.57 0.42 -5.81
C TYR A 31 -8.26 1.10 -6.22
N GLY A 32 -7.66 0.66 -7.33
CA GLY A 32 -6.50 1.27 -7.98
C GLY A 32 -5.36 1.66 -7.03
N ARG A 33 -4.80 2.84 -7.21
CA ARG A 33 -3.68 3.35 -6.39
C ARG A 33 -4.01 3.53 -4.92
N ALA A 34 -5.29 3.53 -4.53
CA ALA A 34 -5.71 3.63 -3.14
C ALA A 34 -5.76 2.28 -2.41
N ILE A 35 -5.51 1.15 -3.09
CA ILE A 35 -5.50 -0.20 -2.48
C ILE A 35 -4.70 -0.22 -1.18
N GLY A 36 -3.44 0.22 -1.21
CA GLY A 36 -2.59 0.22 -0.02
C GLY A 36 -3.13 1.09 1.11
N ILE A 37 -3.80 2.20 0.78
CA ILE A 37 -4.42 3.10 1.76
C ILE A 37 -5.60 2.41 2.42
N TYR A 38 -6.54 1.84 1.65
CA TYR A 38 -7.70 1.13 2.20
C TYR A 38 -7.28 -0.05 3.07
N LEU A 39 -6.34 -0.88 2.59
CA LEU A 39 -5.83 -2.02 3.36
C LEU A 39 -5.14 -1.59 4.65
N THR A 40 -4.43 -0.47 4.65
CA THR A 40 -3.80 0.10 5.86
C THR A 40 -4.85 0.54 6.88
N LEU A 41 -5.90 1.23 6.43
CA LEU A 41 -6.99 1.69 7.30
C LEU A 41 -7.83 0.52 7.83
N ASP A 42 -8.16 -0.45 6.97
CA ASP A 42 -8.88 -1.66 7.37
C ASP A 42 -8.08 -2.48 8.38
N GLN A 43 -6.76 -2.63 8.19
CA GLN A 43 -5.88 -3.32 9.13
C GLN A 43 -5.78 -2.58 10.47
N ALA A 44 -5.81 -1.25 10.45
CA ALA A 44 -5.81 -0.44 11.66
C ALA A 44 -7.17 -0.44 12.39
N GLY A 45 -8.23 -0.98 11.77
CA GLY A 45 -9.58 -0.97 12.32
C GLY A 45 -10.18 0.44 12.42
N VAL A 46 -9.77 1.35 11.54
CA VAL A 46 -10.19 2.76 11.55
C VAL A 46 -11.38 2.93 10.62
N THR A 47 -12.39 3.66 11.08
CA THR A 47 -13.50 4.12 10.25
C THR A 47 -13.04 5.30 9.39
N TYR A 48 -13.41 5.29 8.11
CA TYR A 48 -13.08 6.36 7.17
C TYR A 48 -14.22 6.60 6.19
N GLU A 49 -14.30 7.82 5.67
CA GLU A 49 -15.19 8.17 4.57
C GLU A 49 -14.49 7.95 3.22
N MET A 50 -15.28 7.58 2.21
CA MET A 50 -14.83 7.52 0.81
C MET A 50 -15.60 8.56 0.00
N LYS A 51 -14.87 9.41 -0.73
CA LYS A 51 -15.44 10.45 -1.60
C LYS A 51 -14.85 10.38 -3.00
N GLY A 52 -15.56 10.95 -3.95
CA GLY A 52 -15.12 11.04 -5.34
C GLY A 52 -13.98 12.05 -5.54
N PRO A 53 -13.24 11.95 -6.66
CA PRO A 53 -12.13 12.89 -6.96
C PRO A 53 -12.56 14.35 -7.06
N SER A 54 -13.80 14.60 -7.51
CA SER A 54 -14.35 15.95 -7.65
C SER A 54 -14.66 16.64 -6.33
N GLU A 55 -14.67 15.90 -5.23
CA GLU A 55 -14.96 16.39 -3.89
C GLU A 55 -13.69 16.81 -3.12
N VAL A 56 -12.50 16.65 -3.72
CA VAL A 56 -11.24 17.09 -3.09
C VAL A 56 -11.26 18.58 -2.87
N PRO A 57 -11.08 19.06 -1.62
CA PRO A 57 -11.02 20.49 -1.34
C PRO A 57 -9.74 21.13 -1.92
N GLY A 58 -9.90 22.05 -2.87
CA GLY A 58 -8.77 22.74 -3.48
C GLY A 58 -7.88 21.85 -4.35
N VAL A 59 -6.65 22.31 -4.61
CA VAL A 59 -5.65 21.57 -5.40
C VAL A 59 -4.60 21.00 -4.48
N GLN A 60 -4.60 19.68 -4.28
CA GLN A 60 -3.68 18.98 -3.39
C GLN A 60 -2.60 18.17 -4.10
N GLY A 61 -2.71 18.03 -5.42
CA GLY A 61 -1.76 17.29 -6.25
C GLY A 61 -2.26 17.16 -7.69
N MET A 62 -1.46 16.49 -8.52
CA MET A 62 -1.81 16.28 -9.94
C MET A 62 -2.90 15.24 -10.13
N ALA A 63 -3.10 14.34 -9.15
CA ALA A 63 -4.05 13.24 -9.22
C ALA A 63 -4.39 12.68 -7.83
N VAL A 64 -5.53 11.99 -7.74
CA VAL A 64 -5.91 11.19 -6.58
C VAL A 64 -5.11 9.86 -6.55
N PRO A 65 -4.94 9.22 -5.37
CA PRO A 65 -5.65 9.46 -4.12
C PRO A 65 -5.16 10.70 -3.38
N VAL A 66 -6.12 11.35 -2.71
CA VAL A 66 -5.87 12.36 -1.67
C VAL A 66 -6.50 11.83 -0.38
N VAL A 67 -5.87 12.07 0.75
CA VAL A 67 -6.41 11.72 2.06
C VAL A 67 -6.46 12.96 2.93
N ASP A 68 -7.58 13.16 3.58
CA ASP A 68 -7.72 14.10 4.69
C ASP A 68 -7.51 13.33 6.00
N ILE A 69 -6.61 13.80 6.84
CA ILE A 69 -6.36 13.28 8.17
C ILE A 69 -6.52 14.43 9.16
N ASP A 70 -7.61 14.46 9.90
CA ASP A 70 -7.89 15.49 10.90
C ASP A 70 -7.84 16.93 10.32
N GLY A 71 -8.39 17.12 9.11
CA GLY A 71 -8.40 18.40 8.40
C GLY A 71 -7.10 18.71 7.61
N ASN A 72 -6.14 17.77 7.57
CA ASN A 72 -4.89 17.94 6.84
C ASN A 72 -4.89 17.10 5.56
N LEU A 73 -4.98 17.76 4.43
CA LEU A 73 -5.00 17.12 3.11
C LEU A 73 -3.61 16.71 2.64
N MET A 74 -3.49 15.48 2.17
CA MET A 74 -2.24 14.92 1.68
C MET A 74 -2.45 14.12 0.39
N ALA A 75 -1.60 14.33 -0.59
CA ALA A 75 -1.51 13.54 -1.83
C ALA A 75 -0.24 12.68 -1.84
N GLN A 76 -0.06 11.89 -2.93
CA GLN A 76 1.06 10.96 -3.14
C GLN A 76 0.99 9.70 -2.28
N THR A 77 0.55 8.61 -2.88
CA THR A 77 0.31 7.33 -2.18
C THR A 77 1.43 6.88 -1.23
N PRO A 78 2.73 6.88 -1.62
CA PRO A 78 3.78 6.46 -0.69
C PRO A 78 3.92 7.39 0.52
N ALA A 79 3.75 8.70 0.32
CA ALA A 79 3.81 9.67 1.41
C ALA A 79 2.64 9.49 2.39
N ILE A 80 1.42 9.31 1.87
CA ILE A 80 0.23 9.00 2.67
C ILE A 80 0.45 7.73 3.50
N LEU A 81 0.97 6.67 2.88
CA LEU A 81 1.22 5.41 3.54
C LEU A 81 2.28 5.49 4.65
N ILE A 82 3.31 6.34 4.49
CA ILE A 82 4.28 6.60 5.55
C ILE A 82 3.58 7.23 6.77
N VAL A 83 2.76 8.24 6.56
CA VAL A 83 2.03 8.93 7.64
C VAL A 83 1.04 7.98 8.33
N LEU A 84 0.23 7.26 7.57
CA LEU A 84 -0.71 6.27 8.11
C LEU A 84 0.01 5.13 8.84
N GLY A 85 1.11 4.64 8.27
CA GLY A 85 1.92 3.59 8.87
C GLY A 85 2.54 4.00 10.21
N ASP A 86 3.06 5.22 10.30
CA ASP A 86 3.57 5.77 11.56
C ASP A 86 2.45 5.99 12.58
N LYS A 87 1.30 6.52 12.14
CA LYS A 87 0.14 6.80 13.01
C LYS A 87 -0.47 5.53 13.60
N PHE A 88 -0.56 4.46 12.82
CA PHE A 88 -1.25 3.22 13.20
C PHE A 88 -0.31 2.03 13.51
N GLY A 89 1.00 2.26 13.60
CA GLY A 89 1.96 1.23 13.98
C GLY A 89 2.25 0.19 12.90
N LEU A 90 1.96 0.50 11.63
CA LEU A 90 2.14 -0.38 10.47
C LEU A 90 3.40 -0.05 9.64
N ALA A 91 4.31 0.78 10.19
CA ALA A 91 5.58 1.17 9.55
C ALA A 91 6.83 0.60 10.26
N GLY A 92 6.65 -0.37 11.19
CA GLY A 92 7.72 -0.88 12.06
C GLY A 92 7.82 -0.12 13.38
N LYS A 93 8.45 -0.75 14.38
CA LYS A 93 8.56 -0.25 15.76
C LYS A 93 9.85 0.51 15.98
N THR A 94 10.97 0.00 15.48
CA THR A 94 12.31 0.59 15.63
C THR A 94 12.66 1.46 14.42
N LEU A 95 13.68 2.31 14.56
CA LEU A 95 14.20 3.08 13.42
C LEU A 95 14.64 2.16 12.28
N GLU A 96 15.30 1.05 12.60
CA GLU A 96 15.77 0.08 11.61
C GLU A 96 14.60 -0.54 10.83
N GLU A 97 13.53 -0.98 11.53
CA GLU A 97 12.32 -1.51 10.89
C GLU A 97 11.66 -0.44 10.02
N LYS A 98 11.50 0.79 10.51
CA LYS A 98 10.93 1.90 9.74
C LYS A 98 11.72 2.20 8.47
N MET A 99 13.06 2.16 8.53
CA MET A 99 13.90 2.31 7.35
C MET A 99 13.67 1.18 6.34
N LYS A 100 13.61 -0.07 6.80
CA LYS A 100 13.34 -1.24 5.95
C LYS A 100 11.96 -1.16 5.29
N VAL A 101 10.92 -0.82 6.06
CA VAL A 101 9.54 -0.66 5.55
C VAL A 101 9.45 0.46 4.52
N ARG A 102 10.02 1.64 4.80
CA ARG A 102 10.01 2.76 3.87
C ARG A 102 10.79 2.47 2.59
N HIS A 103 11.92 1.78 2.69
CA HIS A 103 12.68 1.32 1.53
C HIS A 103 11.84 0.33 0.70
N ALA A 104 11.24 -0.69 1.34
CA ALA A 104 10.40 -1.65 0.66
C ALA A 104 9.17 -1.00 -0.01
N LEU A 105 8.57 0.00 0.63
CA LEU A 105 7.46 0.78 0.06
C LEU A 105 7.86 1.48 -1.25
N GLN A 106 9.08 2.05 -1.31
CA GLN A 106 9.56 2.67 -2.53
C GLN A 106 9.90 1.62 -3.60
N ASP A 107 10.51 0.48 -3.23
CA ASP A 107 10.79 -0.60 -4.18
C ASP A 107 9.51 -1.08 -4.90
N VAL A 108 8.43 -1.34 -4.15
CA VAL A 108 7.18 -1.79 -4.77
C VAL A 108 6.51 -0.68 -5.60
N ASN A 109 6.65 0.58 -5.18
CA ASN A 109 6.19 1.73 -5.95
C ASN A 109 6.95 1.85 -7.28
N ASP A 110 8.26 1.63 -7.28
CA ASP A 110 9.09 1.65 -8.48
C ASP A 110 8.78 0.47 -9.41
N VAL A 111 8.57 -0.73 -8.87
CA VAL A 111 8.12 -1.90 -9.66
C VAL A 111 6.82 -1.59 -10.40
N GLN A 112 5.85 -0.98 -9.73
CA GLN A 112 4.60 -0.56 -10.35
C GLN A 112 4.85 0.49 -11.45
N GLY A 113 5.65 1.51 -11.17
CA GLY A 113 5.98 2.57 -12.13
C GLY A 113 6.76 2.07 -13.36
N GLU A 114 7.53 1.00 -13.20
CA GLU A 114 8.33 0.40 -14.27
C GLU A 114 7.68 -0.83 -14.93
N ALA A 115 6.46 -1.21 -14.56
CA ALA A 115 5.83 -2.44 -15.05
C ALA A 115 5.88 -2.59 -16.58
N LYS A 116 5.67 -1.50 -17.35
CA LYS A 116 5.82 -1.53 -18.81
C LYS A 116 7.25 -1.89 -19.24
N LYS A 117 8.28 -1.26 -18.67
CA LYS A 117 9.69 -1.54 -18.98
C LYS A 117 10.10 -2.96 -18.57
N ILE A 118 9.56 -3.43 -17.44
CA ILE A 118 9.79 -4.79 -16.94
C ILE A 118 9.21 -5.81 -17.93
N LYS A 119 8.01 -5.56 -18.46
CA LYS A 119 7.40 -6.40 -19.49
C LYS A 119 8.20 -6.44 -20.78
N GLU A 120 8.72 -5.31 -21.22
CA GLU A 120 9.42 -5.15 -22.49
C GLU A 120 10.89 -5.61 -22.46
N SER A 121 11.47 -5.85 -21.26
CA SER A 121 12.89 -6.22 -21.10
C SER A 121 13.07 -7.38 -20.12
N ALA A 122 13.55 -8.52 -20.63
CA ALA A 122 13.89 -9.69 -19.83
C ALA A 122 14.96 -9.38 -18.77
N ASP A 123 15.97 -8.57 -19.12
CA ASP A 123 17.03 -8.15 -18.18
C ASP A 123 16.48 -7.29 -17.07
N ARG A 124 15.54 -6.37 -17.39
CA ARG A 124 14.89 -5.53 -16.38
C ARG A 124 14.02 -6.36 -15.45
N LYS A 125 13.23 -7.31 -16.00
CA LYS A 125 12.47 -8.30 -15.23
C LYS A 125 13.40 -9.06 -14.29
N LYS A 126 14.45 -9.67 -14.82
CA LYS A 126 15.41 -10.44 -14.03
C LYS A 126 16.04 -9.60 -12.93
N LYS A 127 16.47 -8.37 -13.22
CA LYS A 127 17.07 -7.47 -12.23
C LYS A 127 16.12 -7.19 -11.07
N TRP A 128 14.88 -6.79 -11.35
CA TRP A 128 13.90 -6.46 -10.32
C TRP A 128 13.50 -7.67 -9.48
N PHE A 129 13.12 -8.77 -10.12
CA PHE A 129 12.61 -9.93 -9.37
C PHE A 129 13.72 -10.68 -8.64
N THR A 130 14.95 -10.75 -9.18
CA THR A 130 16.10 -11.28 -8.42
C THR A 130 16.38 -10.43 -7.18
N TYR A 131 16.30 -9.10 -7.29
CA TYR A 131 16.48 -8.21 -6.14
C TYR A 131 15.41 -8.42 -5.09
N LEU A 132 14.14 -8.45 -5.47
CA LEU A 132 13.02 -8.65 -4.54
C LEU A 132 13.05 -10.05 -3.91
N ASP A 133 13.36 -11.07 -4.69
CA ASP A 133 13.45 -12.45 -4.21
C ASP A 133 14.54 -12.60 -3.14
N LYS A 134 15.72 -12.03 -3.39
CA LYS A 134 16.80 -11.97 -2.41
C LYS A 134 16.42 -11.14 -1.17
N LYS A 135 15.71 -10.03 -1.33
CA LYS A 135 15.24 -9.20 -0.22
C LYS A 135 14.27 -9.94 0.69
N LEU A 136 13.46 -10.84 0.12
CA LEU A 136 12.48 -11.67 0.82
C LEU A 136 13.08 -12.97 1.40
N ASP A 137 14.35 -13.28 1.11
CA ASP A 137 15.00 -14.47 1.65
C ASP A 137 15.00 -14.44 3.19
N GLY A 138 14.47 -15.51 3.80
CA GLY A 138 14.28 -15.62 5.24
C GLY A 138 13.22 -14.67 5.84
N ARG A 139 12.43 -13.97 5.01
CA ARG A 139 11.40 -13.02 5.47
C ARG A 139 10.01 -13.41 4.95
N LYS A 140 9.02 -13.17 5.77
CA LYS A 140 7.62 -13.33 5.35
C LYS A 140 7.07 -12.07 4.66
N TRP A 141 7.52 -10.88 5.10
CA TRP A 141 6.99 -9.58 4.69
C TRP A 141 8.09 -8.69 4.11
N MET A 142 7.72 -7.80 3.18
CA MET A 142 8.64 -6.92 2.45
C MET A 142 9.49 -6.03 3.38
N GLY A 143 8.88 -5.54 4.45
CA GLY A 143 9.55 -4.71 5.46
C GLY A 143 10.44 -5.51 6.42
N GLY A 144 10.35 -6.85 6.44
CA GLY A 144 11.03 -7.70 7.43
C GLY A 144 10.46 -7.55 8.84
N THR A 145 9.19 -7.19 8.94
CA THR A 145 8.39 -7.08 10.16
C THR A 145 7.69 -8.40 10.49
N ASP A 146 7.22 -8.58 11.75
CA ASP A 146 6.48 -9.78 12.17
C ASP A 146 5.12 -9.88 11.47
N GLU A 147 4.46 -8.73 11.24
CA GLU A 147 3.19 -8.60 10.55
C GLU A 147 3.33 -7.75 9.28
N PRO A 148 2.37 -7.82 8.33
CA PRO A 148 2.42 -6.98 7.13
C PRO A 148 2.49 -5.50 7.49
N SER A 149 3.26 -4.77 6.71
CA SER A 149 3.44 -3.33 6.82
C SER A 149 2.73 -2.59 5.67
N VAL A 150 2.77 -1.27 5.69
CA VAL A 150 2.29 -0.44 4.57
C VAL A 150 2.98 -0.77 3.24
N ALA A 151 4.21 -1.30 3.28
CA ALA A 151 4.93 -1.75 2.08
C ALA A 151 4.26 -2.99 1.47
N ASP A 152 3.81 -3.92 2.29
CA ASP A 152 3.12 -5.13 1.85
C ASP A 152 1.75 -4.80 1.27
N PHE A 153 1.00 -3.91 1.93
CA PHE A 153 -0.31 -3.46 1.45
C PHE A 153 -0.21 -2.68 0.14
N HIS A 154 0.80 -1.82 -0.03
CA HIS A 154 1.05 -1.16 -1.32
C HIS A 154 1.54 -2.15 -2.38
N GLY A 155 2.28 -3.17 -1.96
CA GLY A 155 2.71 -4.27 -2.80
C GLY A 155 1.55 -5.01 -3.46
N VAL A 156 0.37 -5.11 -2.81
CA VAL A 156 -0.84 -5.67 -3.43
C VAL A 156 -1.18 -4.91 -4.71
N PHE A 157 -1.24 -3.58 -4.67
CA PHE A 157 -1.47 -2.76 -5.86
C PHE A 157 -0.38 -2.96 -6.93
N ALA A 158 0.89 -2.89 -6.53
CA ALA A 158 2.01 -3.02 -7.46
C ALA A 158 1.99 -4.37 -8.20
N PHE A 159 1.70 -5.45 -7.49
CA PHE A 159 1.68 -6.80 -8.07
C PHE A 159 0.40 -7.10 -8.86
N GLU A 160 -0.73 -6.45 -8.56
CA GLU A 160 -1.88 -6.48 -9.46
C GLU A 160 -1.54 -5.82 -10.81
N VAL A 161 -0.80 -4.69 -10.82
CA VAL A 161 -0.31 -4.06 -12.05
C VAL A 161 0.66 -4.99 -12.81
N VAL A 162 1.58 -5.65 -12.09
CA VAL A 162 2.50 -6.65 -12.66
C VAL A 162 1.73 -7.78 -13.35
N LYS A 163 0.72 -8.33 -12.68
CA LYS A 163 -0.14 -9.40 -13.23
C LYS A 163 -0.96 -8.92 -14.42
N GLN A 164 -1.59 -7.75 -14.33
CA GLN A 164 -2.35 -7.17 -15.44
C GLN A 164 -1.46 -6.93 -16.67
N ALA A 165 -0.20 -6.56 -16.47
CA ALA A 165 0.78 -6.45 -17.53
C ALA A 165 1.19 -7.81 -18.14
N GLY A 166 0.78 -8.94 -17.57
CA GLY A 166 1.17 -10.29 -18.00
C GLY A 166 2.62 -10.63 -17.69
N ILE A 167 3.20 -10.07 -16.63
CA ILE A 167 4.55 -10.36 -16.18
C ILE A 167 4.52 -11.58 -15.27
N ASP A 168 5.13 -12.67 -15.71
CA ASP A 168 5.30 -13.88 -14.91
C ASP A 168 6.50 -13.74 -13.97
N PHE A 169 6.30 -14.04 -12.69
CA PHE A 169 7.33 -14.07 -11.64
C PHE A 169 7.40 -15.42 -10.89
N SER A 170 6.83 -16.47 -11.46
CA SER A 170 6.76 -17.81 -10.85
C SER A 170 8.14 -18.43 -10.59
N GLU A 171 9.18 -18.05 -11.33
CA GLU A 171 10.56 -18.50 -11.15
C GLU A 171 11.29 -17.85 -9.94
N TYR A 172 10.63 -16.95 -9.20
CA TYR A 172 11.15 -16.27 -8.02
C TYR A 172 10.40 -16.76 -6.76
N PRO A 173 10.92 -17.79 -6.06
CA PRO A 173 10.15 -18.52 -5.05
C PRO A 173 9.77 -17.67 -3.82
N ASN A 174 10.64 -16.76 -3.37
CA ASN A 174 10.35 -15.92 -2.21
C ASN A 174 9.30 -14.85 -2.56
N VAL A 175 9.36 -14.29 -3.77
CA VAL A 175 8.32 -13.36 -4.28
C VAL A 175 6.99 -14.07 -4.40
N THR A 176 6.96 -15.27 -4.97
CA THR A 176 5.75 -16.08 -5.12
C THR A 176 5.13 -16.44 -3.76
N LYS A 177 5.98 -16.83 -2.80
CA LYS A 177 5.55 -17.13 -1.43
C LYS A 177 4.99 -15.91 -0.71
N TRP A 178 5.66 -14.77 -0.83
CA TRP A 178 5.16 -13.50 -0.29
C TRP A 178 3.81 -13.13 -0.90
N TRP A 179 3.69 -13.22 -2.23
CA TRP A 179 2.45 -12.90 -2.94
C TRP A 179 1.28 -13.77 -2.46
N ALA A 180 1.48 -15.08 -2.35
CA ALA A 180 0.46 -15.98 -1.80
C ALA A 180 0.11 -15.65 -0.35
N SER A 181 1.11 -15.29 0.47
CA SER A 181 0.91 -14.95 1.87
C SER A 181 0.11 -13.66 2.05
N ILE A 182 0.39 -12.61 1.25
CA ILE A 182 -0.33 -11.35 1.35
C ILE A 182 -1.75 -11.46 0.81
N GLN A 183 -1.99 -12.23 -0.27
CA GLN A 183 -3.33 -12.48 -0.77
C GLN A 183 -4.22 -13.21 0.24
N ALA A 184 -3.66 -14.14 1.01
CA ALA A 184 -4.35 -14.87 2.06
C ALA A 184 -4.53 -14.07 3.37
N TYR A 185 -3.90 -12.90 3.49
CA TYR A 185 -4.00 -12.09 4.70
C TYR A 185 -5.42 -11.52 4.86
N PRO A 186 -6.03 -11.55 6.07
CA PRO A 186 -7.47 -11.35 6.26
C PRO A 186 -8.07 -10.11 5.60
N VAL A 187 -7.46 -8.92 5.77
CA VAL A 187 -7.99 -7.69 5.18
C VAL A 187 -7.84 -7.68 3.65
N VAL A 188 -6.80 -8.31 3.11
CA VAL A 188 -6.58 -8.44 1.67
C VAL A 188 -7.57 -9.43 1.06
N ALA A 189 -7.74 -10.61 1.68
CA ALA A 189 -8.73 -11.60 1.25
C ALA A 189 -10.16 -11.03 1.28
N LYS A 190 -10.50 -10.23 2.31
CA LYS A 190 -11.78 -9.51 2.39
C LYS A 190 -11.96 -8.51 1.25
N MET A 191 -10.90 -7.74 0.90
CA MET A 191 -10.94 -6.83 -0.24
C MET A 191 -11.19 -7.58 -1.54
N TYR A 192 -10.49 -8.70 -1.80
CA TYR A 192 -10.75 -9.52 -2.99
C TYR A 192 -12.17 -10.08 -3.02
N ALA A 193 -12.70 -10.53 -1.88
CA ALA A 193 -14.08 -11.01 -1.77
C ALA A 193 -15.14 -9.91 -2.04
N SER A 194 -14.75 -8.63 -1.90
CA SER A 194 -15.63 -7.49 -2.19
C SER A 194 -15.64 -7.07 -3.66
N LEU A 195 -14.87 -7.73 -4.54
CA LEU A 195 -14.84 -7.49 -5.99
C LEU A 195 -16.07 -8.09 -6.70
N VAL A 196 -17.25 -7.76 -6.22
CA VAL A 196 -18.54 -8.14 -6.78
C VAL A 196 -19.21 -6.91 -7.38
N ASP A 197 -20.22 -7.09 -8.22
CA ASP A 197 -21.04 -6.00 -8.77
C ASP A 197 -20.26 -4.98 -9.62
N GLY A 198 -19.26 -5.46 -10.41
CA GLY A 198 -18.49 -4.62 -11.33
C GLY A 198 -17.37 -3.81 -10.70
N ARG A 199 -17.09 -4.02 -9.42
CA ARG A 199 -15.90 -3.44 -8.77
C ARG A 199 -14.66 -4.20 -9.20
N THR A 200 -13.58 -3.48 -9.52
CA THR A 200 -12.30 -4.06 -9.94
C THR A 200 -11.13 -3.56 -9.11
N MET A 201 -10.06 -4.36 -9.05
CA MET A 201 -8.79 -3.92 -8.42
C MET A 201 -8.14 -2.80 -9.21
N LEU A 202 -8.13 -2.93 -10.53
CA LEU A 202 -7.52 -1.98 -11.47
C LEU A 202 -8.52 -1.60 -12.57
N PRO A 203 -8.30 -0.50 -13.27
CA PRO A 203 -9.09 -0.09 -14.43
C PRO A 203 -9.04 -1.13 -15.55
#